data_f22ea08f99138d5eca223f4172f87efe
#
_entry.id   f22ea08f99138d5eca223f4172f87efe
#
_cell.length_a   1.000
_cell.length_b   1.000
_cell.length_c   1.000
_cell.angle_alpha   90.00
_cell.angle_beta   90.00
_cell.angle_gamma   90.00
#
_symmetry.space_group_name_H-M   'P 1'
#
loop_
_entity.id
_entity.type
_entity.pdbx_description
1 polymer ?
#
loop_
_entity_poly.entity_id
_entity_poly.type
_entity_poly.pdbx_seq_one_letter_code
_entity_poly.pdbx_strand_id
1 'polypeptide(L)'
;MKDFPDIKELKLLEKNSQKNGSGIVYEELLGIWKFQYVWGKGSDEIKNIPSSILQVLSAKLELKKKNKQDQPNFEINNSINLGLLNIIFIGSAELKGLRPLLTFYFEKLRINIGKFPIFDKQLQKPKDKKMPFFSLIGISTKDKWMCARGRGGGLAIWVKS
;
A
#
# COMPACT_ATOMS: atom_id res chain seq x y z
N MET A 1 13.46 19.09 -5.58
CA MET A 1 13.18 18.21 -4.42
C MET A 1 11.69 17.96 -4.42
N LYS A 2 11.22 16.72 -4.30
CA LYS A 2 9.78 16.49 -4.14
C LYS A 2 9.41 16.90 -2.71
N ASP A 3 8.54 17.90 -2.57
CA ASP A 3 8.05 18.35 -1.28
C ASP A 3 7.03 17.34 -0.75
N PHE A 4 7.49 16.45 0.13
CA PHE A 4 6.61 15.58 0.90
C PHE A 4 6.26 16.29 2.21
N PRO A 5 5.03 16.07 2.72
CA PRO A 5 4.68 16.54 4.05
C PRO A 5 5.65 15.94 5.09
N ASP A 6 6.05 16.77 6.05
CA ASP A 6 6.83 16.29 7.18
C ASP A 6 5.96 15.43 8.13
N ILE A 7 6.60 14.80 9.11
CA ILE A 7 5.89 13.93 10.05
C ILE A 7 4.82 14.68 10.88
N LYS A 8 5.01 15.97 11.14
CA LYS A 8 4.05 16.79 11.89
C LYS A 8 2.82 17.06 11.04
N GLU A 9 3.03 17.42 9.78
CA GLU A 9 1.97 17.62 8.80
C GLU A 9 1.17 16.33 8.58
N LEU A 10 1.87 15.19 8.44
CA LEU A 10 1.22 13.89 8.29
C LEU A 10 0.37 13.51 9.51
N LYS A 11 0.83 13.78 10.72
CA LYS A 11 0.06 13.58 11.96
C LYS A 11 -1.17 14.48 12.02
N LEU A 12 -1.05 15.71 11.52
CA LEU A 12 -2.19 16.64 11.43
C LEU A 12 -3.21 16.16 10.42
N LEU A 13 -2.77 15.75 9.24
CA LEU A 13 -3.62 15.12 8.22
C LEU A 13 -4.32 13.88 8.77
N GLU A 14 -3.62 13.05 9.54
CA GLU A 14 -4.20 11.87 10.15
C GLU A 14 -5.32 12.22 11.14
N LYS A 15 -5.09 13.18 12.03
CA LYS A 15 -6.12 13.66 12.96
C LYS A 15 -7.34 14.21 12.22
N ASN A 16 -7.11 14.94 11.14
CA ASN A 16 -8.18 15.48 10.32
C ASN A 16 -8.97 14.37 9.61
N SER A 17 -8.27 13.41 9.01
CA SER A 17 -8.90 12.26 8.36
C SER A 17 -9.71 11.38 9.33
N GLN A 18 -9.30 11.32 10.60
CA GLN A 18 -10.04 10.62 11.66
C GLN A 18 -11.38 11.27 11.97
N LYS A 19 -11.45 12.60 11.89
CA LYS A 19 -12.67 13.36 12.20
C LYS A 19 -13.60 13.49 11.00
N ASN A 20 -13.04 13.78 9.84
CA ASN A 20 -13.77 14.26 8.66
C ASN A 20 -13.73 13.28 7.48
N GLY A 21 -12.98 12.18 7.60
CA GLY A 21 -12.60 11.36 6.46
C GLY A 21 -11.40 11.96 5.71
N SER A 22 -10.76 11.17 4.84
CA SER A 22 -9.63 11.66 4.02
C SER A 22 -10.05 12.19 2.66
N GLY A 23 -11.30 11.96 2.25
CA GLY A 23 -11.80 12.34 0.94
C GLY A 23 -11.21 11.59 -0.24
N ILE A 24 -10.35 10.59 0.01
CA ILE A 24 -9.69 9.81 -1.04
C ILE A 24 -10.72 8.94 -1.75
N VAL A 25 -10.74 9.03 -3.07
CA VAL A 25 -11.63 8.25 -3.93
C VAL A 25 -10.86 7.16 -4.69
N TYR A 26 -11.62 6.17 -5.16
CA TYR A 26 -11.12 4.97 -5.83
C TYR A 26 -10.16 5.29 -7.00
N GLU A 27 -10.54 6.23 -7.84
CA GLU A 27 -9.82 6.58 -9.08
C GLU A 27 -8.43 7.16 -8.81
N GLU A 28 -8.25 7.87 -7.72
CA GLU A 28 -6.97 8.47 -7.33
C GLU A 28 -5.93 7.41 -6.96
N LEU A 29 -6.40 6.27 -6.44
CA LEU A 29 -5.54 5.17 -6.01
C LEU A 29 -5.03 4.31 -7.18
N LEU A 30 -5.70 4.32 -8.32
CA LEU A 30 -5.28 3.53 -9.47
C LEU A 30 -3.89 3.92 -9.96
N GLY A 31 -3.06 2.91 -10.23
CA GLY A 31 -1.71 3.08 -10.78
C GLY A 31 -0.63 2.41 -9.96
N ILE A 32 0.60 2.80 -10.22
CA ILE A 32 1.81 2.23 -9.59
C ILE A 32 2.34 3.21 -8.55
N TRP A 33 2.52 2.71 -7.34
CA TRP A 33 2.99 3.43 -6.18
C TRP A 33 4.32 2.86 -5.71
N LYS A 34 5.36 3.70 -5.64
CA LYS A 34 6.67 3.34 -5.11
C LYS A 34 6.78 3.78 -3.66
N PHE A 35 7.13 2.86 -2.80
CA PHE A 35 7.41 3.15 -1.40
C PHE A 35 8.58 4.11 -1.24
N GLN A 36 8.47 5.06 -0.33
CA GLN A 36 9.50 6.05 -0.06
C GLN A 36 10.00 5.99 1.38
N TYR A 37 9.12 6.25 2.35
CA TYR A 37 9.50 6.36 3.75
C TYR A 37 8.46 5.71 4.65
N VAL A 38 8.92 5.30 5.84
CA VAL A 38 8.03 4.89 6.93
C VAL A 38 8.56 5.36 8.28
N TRP A 39 7.63 5.79 9.11
CA TRP A 39 7.84 6.07 10.51
C TRP A 39 7.22 4.97 11.35
N GLY A 40 7.96 4.49 12.37
CA GLY A 40 7.43 3.49 13.28
C GLY A 40 6.31 4.04 14.16
N LYS A 41 5.56 3.13 14.77
CA LYS A 41 4.53 3.51 15.75
C LYS A 41 5.16 4.33 16.89
N GLY A 42 4.64 5.55 17.11
CA GLY A 42 5.11 6.44 18.17
C GLY A 42 6.48 7.07 17.97
N SER A 43 7.10 6.93 16.79
CA SER A 43 8.40 7.50 16.46
C SER A 43 8.24 8.62 15.44
N ASP A 44 9.04 9.68 15.62
CA ASP A 44 9.17 10.76 14.64
C ASP A 44 10.40 10.57 13.74
N GLU A 45 11.17 9.51 14.00
CA GLU A 45 12.33 9.13 13.19
C GLU A 45 11.92 8.19 12.07
N ILE A 46 12.50 8.40 10.89
CA ILE A 46 12.39 7.45 9.77
C ILE A 46 13.10 6.17 10.21
N LYS A 47 12.36 5.08 10.28
CA LYS A 47 12.96 3.79 10.59
C LYS A 47 13.63 3.22 9.35
N ASN A 48 14.89 2.84 9.50
CA ASN A 48 15.49 1.79 8.69
C ASN A 48 14.80 0.49 9.10
N ILE A 49 13.85 0.05 8.30
CA ILE A 49 12.88 -0.97 8.66
C ILE A 49 13.52 -2.35 8.69
N PRO A 50 13.23 -3.17 9.72
CA PRO A 50 13.55 -4.60 9.68
C PRO A 50 12.83 -5.26 8.50
N SER A 51 13.58 -6.08 7.81
CA SER A 51 13.34 -6.63 6.48
C SER A 51 12.01 -7.33 6.21
N SER A 52 11.28 -7.82 7.20
CA SER A 52 10.13 -8.70 6.95
C SER A 52 8.84 -7.98 6.56
N ILE A 53 8.59 -6.77 7.06
CA ILE A 53 7.39 -5.99 6.71
C ILE A 53 7.63 -5.13 5.47
N LEU A 54 8.86 -4.64 5.30
CA LEU A 54 9.23 -3.85 4.13
C LEU A 54 9.43 -4.67 2.88
N GLN A 55 9.82 -5.93 2.99
CA GLN A 55 9.86 -6.82 1.83
C GLN A 55 8.49 -6.94 1.16
N VAL A 56 7.40 -6.85 1.92
CA VAL A 56 6.03 -6.81 1.39
C VAL A 56 5.62 -5.41 0.91
N LEU A 57 6.25 -4.35 1.42
CA LEU A 57 5.90 -2.95 1.08
C LEU A 57 6.91 -2.29 0.14
N SER A 58 8.07 -2.90 -0.08
CA SER A 58 9.29 -2.17 -0.46
C SER A 58 9.54 -1.93 -1.93
N ALA A 59 8.71 -2.43 -2.86
CA ALA A 59 9.07 -2.18 -4.23
C ALA A 59 8.00 -1.41 -5.01
N LYS A 60 6.96 -2.06 -5.42
CA LYS A 60 5.89 -1.45 -6.19
C LYS A 60 4.56 -2.00 -5.73
N LEU A 61 3.70 -1.12 -5.28
CA LEU A 61 2.30 -1.41 -5.07
C LEU A 61 1.54 -0.94 -6.32
N GLU A 62 0.96 -1.86 -7.05
CA GLU A 62 0.12 -1.54 -8.20
C GLU A 62 -1.34 -1.83 -7.88
N LEU A 63 -2.19 -0.84 -8.08
CA LEU A 63 -3.63 -0.95 -7.91
C LEU A 63 -4.30 -0.79 -9.28
N LYS A 64 -4.92 -1.87 -9.75
CA LYS A 64 -5.66 -1.91 -11.01
C LYS A 64 -7.15 -2.07 -10.77
N LYS A 65 -7.95 -1.57 -11.71
CA LYS A 65 -9.39 -1.80 -11.71
C LYS A 65 -9.67 -3.29 -11.85
N LYS A 66 -10.45 -3.87 -10.92
CA LYS A 66 -10.93 -5.24 -11.05
C LYS A 66 -12.25 -5.21 -11.82
N ASN A 67 -12.27 -5.85 -13.01
CA ASN A 67 -13.44 -5.92 -13.87
C ASN A 67 -14.49 -6.90 -13.31
N LYS A 68 -15.18 -6.52 -12.22
CA LYS A 68 -16.44 -7.17 -11.79
C LYS A 68 -17.24 -6.21 -10.90
N GLN A 69 -18.42 -5.81 -11.44
CA GLN A 69 -19.61 -5.29 -10.75
C GLN A 69 -19.45 -4.37 -9.52
N ASP A 70 -19.88 -3.13 -9.67
CA ASP A 70 -20.50 -2.21 -8.67
C ASP A 70 -19.84 -1.94 -7.32
N GLN A 71 -18.65 -2.42 -7.02
CA GLN A 71 -17.92 -2.10 -5.80
C GLN A 71 -16.50 -1.62 -6.11
N PRO A 72 -15.91 -0.74 -5.28
CA PRO A 72 -14.55 -0.22 -5.46
C PRO A 72 -13.49 -1.29 -5.12
N ASN A 73 -13.42 -2.31 -5.95
CA ASN A 73 -12.49 -3.42 -5.82
C ASN A 73 -11.30 -3.26 -6.76
N PHE A 74 -10.11 -3.53 -6.24
CA PHE A 74 -8.86 -3.51 -6.98
C PHE A 74 -8.29 -4.91 -7.14
N GLU A 75 -7.58 -5.13 -8.23
CA GLU A 75 -6.48 -6.08 -8.26
C GLU A 75 -5.26 -5.38 -7.65
N ILE A 76 -4.66 -6.00 -6.63
CA ILE A 76 -3.46 -5.50 -5.97
C ILE A 76 -2.27 -6.38 -6.34
N ASN A 77 -1.23 -5.75 -6.86
CA ASN A 77 0.04 -6.41 -7.17
C ASN A 77 1.15 -5.73 -6.35
N ASN A 78 1.93 -6.55 -5.66
CA ASN A 78 3.15 -6.10 -5.00
C ASN A 78 4.33 -6.86 -5.59
N SER A 79 5.31 -6.15 -6.13
CA SER A 79 6.47 -6.77 -6.76
C SER A 79 7.78 -6.24 -6.22
N ILE A 80 8.73 -7.15 -6.01
CA ILE A 80 10.09 -6.89 -5.55
C ILE A 80 11.05 -7.40 -6.60
N ASN A 81 11.95 -6.53 -7.07
CA ASN A 81 12.99 -6.88 -8.03
C ASN A 81 14.36 -6.88 -7.35
N LEU A 82 15.05 -8.00 -7.38
CA LEU A 82 16.39 -8.19 -6.85
C LEU A 82 17.28 -8.73 -7.99
N GLY A 83 17.82 -7.84 -8.81
CA GLY A 83 18.54 -8.22 -10.02
C GLY A 83 17.64 -9.00 -10.98
N LEU A 84 17.98 -10.25 -11.29
CA LEU A 84 17.16 -11.13 -12.14
C LEU A 84 15.97 -11.75 -11.40
N LEU A 85 15.99 -11.77 -10.06
CA LEU A 85 14.92 -12.31 -9.26
C LEU A 85 13.77 -11.32 -9.17
N ASN A 86 12.57 -11.77 -9.50
CA ASN A 86 11.33 -11.00 -9.42
C ASN A 86 10.33 -11.77 -8.57
N ILE A 87 9.89 -11.19 -7.46
CA ILE A 87 8.89 -11.76 -6.54
C ILE A 87 7.62 -10.94 -6.68
N ILE A 88 6.50 -11.58 -6.99
CA ILE A 88 5.22 -10.93 -7.25
C ILE A 88 4.15 -11.55 -6.35
N PHE A 89 3.50 -10.71 -5.56
CA PHE A 89 2.28 -11.03 -4.84
C PHE A 89 1.10 -10.45 -5.61
N ILE A 90 0.11 -11.26 -5.92
CA ILE A 90 -1.10 -10.89 -6.65
C ILE A 90 -2.29 -11.14 -5.74
N GLY A 91 -3.25 -10.23 -5.69
CA GLY A 91 -4.41 -10.38 -4.84
C GLY A 91 -5.51 -9.39 -5.11
N SER A 92 -6.35 -9.22 -4.10
CA SER A 92 -7.53 -8.35 -4.14
C SER A 92 -7.47 -7.31 -3.03
N ALA A 93 -7.95 -6.11 -3.33
CA ALA A 93 -8.10 -5.05 -2.35
C ALA A 93 -9.47 -4.38 -2.49
N GLU A 94 -9.97 -3.84 -1.40
CA GLU A 94 -11.26 -3.18 -1.32
C GLU A 94 -11.14 -1.90 -0.48
N LEU A 95 -11.75 -0.81 -0.99
CA LEU A 95 -11.80 0.47 -0.29
C LEU A 95 -13.10 0.58 0.51
N LYS A 96 -13.01 0.83 1.81
CA LYS A 96 -14.19 0.87 2.73
C LYS A 96 -14.21 2.12 3.60
N GLY A 97 -15.38 2.72 3.68
CA GLY A 97 -15.73 3.75 4.67
C GLY A 97 -15.29 5.17 4.32
N LEU A 98 -15.75 6.13 5.12
CA LEU A 98 -15.44 7.57 4.99
C LEU A 98 -14.00 7.91 5.40
N ARG A 99 -13.46 7.19 6.36
CA ARG A 99 -12.03 7.10 6.63
C ARG A 99 -11.54 5.84 5.93
N PRO A 100 -11.14 5.96 4.64
CA PRO A 100 -11.06 4.79 3.81
C PRO A 100 -9.97 3.84 4.28
N LEU A 101 -10.41 2.63 4.58
CA LEU A 101 -9.55 1.48 4.80
C LEU A 101 -9.39 0.76 3.48
N LEU A 102 -8.17 0.69 2.99
CA LEU A 102 -7.81 -0.20 1.90
C LEU A 102 -7.46 -1.57 2.51
N THR A 103 -8.45 -2.45 2.59
CA THR A 103 -8.24 -3.83 3.04
C THR A 103 -7.76 -4.67 1.86
N PHE A 104 -6.81 -5.57 2.09
CA PHE A 104 -6.25 -6.38 1.00
C PHE A 104 -5.79 -7.75 1.48
N TYR A 105 -5.64 -8.67 0.54
CA TYR A 105 -4.98 -9.95 0.75
C TYR A 105 -4.37 -10.44 -0.56
N PHE A 106 -3.33 -11.25 -0.44
CA PHE A 106 -2.70 -11.86 -1.60
C PHE A 106 -3.23 -13.28 -1.77
N GLU A 107 -3.60 -13.60 -3.00
CA GLU A 107 -4.14 -14.89 -3.44
C GLU A 107 -3.03 -15.77 -4.03
N LYS A 108 -1.97 -15.14 -4.55
CA LYS A 108 -0.94 -15.81 -5.30
C LYS A 108 0.43 -15.18 -5.06
N LEU A 109 1.44 -16.05 -4.90
CA LEU A 109 2.85 -15.71 -4.91
C LEU A 109 3.50 -16.31 -6.16
N ARG A 110 4.17 -15.49 -6.94
CA ARG A 110 4.98 -15.91 -8.09
C ARG A 110 6.41 -15.45 -7.93
N ILE A 111 7.36 -16.32 -8.28
CA ILE A 111 8.79 -15.99 -8.33
C ILE A 111 9.30 -16.29 -9.72
N ASN A 112 9.98 -15.32 -10.34
CA ASN A 112 10.60 -15.45 -11.64
C ASN A 112 12.11 -15.21 -11.54
N ILE A 113 12.88 -15.85 -12.41
CA ILE A 113 14.28 -15.48 -12.72
C ILE A 113 14.29 -14.97 -14.17
N GLY A 114 14.56 -13.69 -14.35
CA GLY A 114 14.39 -13.04 -15.64
C GLY A 114 12.94 -13.17 -16.13
N LYS A 115 12.75 -13.81 -17.28
CA LYS A 115 11.41 -14.06 -17.86
C LYS A 115 10.81 -15.43 -17.48
N PHE A 116 11.56 -16.26 -16.76
CA PHE A 116 11.15 -17.63 -16.46
C PHE A 116 10.48 -17.74 -15.10
N PRO A 117 9.23 -18.21 -15.01
CA PRO A 117 8.59 -18.50 -13.74
C PRO A 117 9.22 -19.77 -13.16
N ILE A 118 9.75 -19.67 -11.92
CA ILE A 118 10.38 -20.78 -11.21
C ILE A 118 9.53 -21.29 -10.04
N PHE A 119 8.60 -20.47 -9.57
CA PHE A 119 7.73 -20.84 -8.46
C PHE A 119 6.38 -20.11 -8.57
N ASP A 120 5.31 -20.83 -8.29
CA ASP A 120 3.94 -20.32 -8.29
C ASP A 120 3.16 -21.01 -7.16
N LYS A 121 2.60 -20.26 -6.23
CA LYS A 121 1.87 -20.78 -5.07
C LYS A 121 0.59 -20.01 -4.82
N GLN A 122 -0.51 -20.74 -4.66
CA GLN A 122 -1.75 -20.17 -4.15
C GLN A 122 -1.65 -19.93 -2.63
N LEU A 123 -2.11 -18.77 -2.21
CA LEU A 123 -2.13 -18.35 -0.81
C LEU A 123 -3.55 -18.37 -0.27
N GLN A 124 -3.69 -18.74 0.99
CA GLN A 124 -4.99 -18.73 1.64
C GLN A 124 -5.38 -17.31 2.06
N LYS A 125 -6.63 -16.96 1.83
CA LYS A 125 -7.20 -15.70 2.34
C LYS A 125 -7.14 -15.67 3.87
N PRO A 126 -6.58 -14.62 4.48
CA PRO A 126 -6.60 -14.47 5.93
C PRO A 126 -8.03 -14.38 6.48
N LYS A 127 -8.22 -14.80 7.73
CA LYS A 127 -9.49 -14.54 8.45
C LYS A 127 -9.69 -13.02 8.58
N ASP A 128 -10.95 -12.56 8.60
CA ASP A 128 -11.29 -11.13 8.63
C ASP A 128 -10.58 -10.36 9.75
N LYS A 129 -10.49 -10.95 10.95
CA LYS A 129 -9.77 -10.35 12.08
C LYS A 129 -8.25 -10.18 11.87
N LYS A 130 -7.67 -10.89 10.88
CA LYS A 130 -6.24 -10.84 10.55
C LYS A 130 -5.99 -10.17 9.21
N MET A 131 -7.03 -9.66 8.55
CA MET A 131 -6.92 -9.00 7.26
C MET A 131 -5.98 -7.79 7.34
N PRO A 132 -4.93 -7.71 6.51
CA PRO A 132 -4.11 -6.52 6.42
C PRO A 132 -4.91 -5.35 5.83
N PHE A 133 -4.55 -4.15 6.26
CA PHE A 133 -5.15 -2.93 5.74
C PHE A 133 -4.21 -1.73 5.83
N PHE A 134 -4.47 -0.75 5.00
CA PHE A 134 -3.96 0.61 5.11
C PHE A 134 -5.13 1.55 5.44
N SER A 135 -4.99 2.33 6.51
CA SER A 135 -5.86 3.48 6.74
C SER A 135 -5.30 4.66 5.95
N LEU A 136 -5.99 5.02 4.88
CA LEU A 136 -5.56 6.08 3.98
C LEU A 136 -5.76 7.44 4.65
N ILE A 137 -4.70 8.23 4.75
CA ILE A 137 -4.67 9.49 5.49
C ILE A 137 -4.77 10.68 4.54
N GLY A 138 -4.03 10.65 3.46
CA GLY A 138 -3.98 11.73 2.50
C GLY A 138 -3.38 11.30 1.18
N ILE A 139 -3.75 12.02 0.13
CA ILE A 139 -3.22 11.88 -1.22
C ILE A 139 -3.04 13.26 -1.84
N SER A 140 -1.97 13.46 -2.60
CA SER A 140 -1.78 14.60 -3.48
C SER A 140 -1.63 14.12 -4.91
N THR A 141 -2.62 14.41 -5.74
CA THR A 141 -2.56 14.11 -7.18
C THR A 141 -1.55 15.02 -7.89
N LYS A 142 -1.41 16.27 -7.44
CA LYS A 142 -0.45 17.24 -7.96
C LYS A 142 0.99 16.81 -7.69
N ASP A 143 1.31 16.48 -6.45
CA ASP A 143 2.67 16.13 -6.00
C ASP A 143 2.93 14.65 -6.07
N LYS A 144 1.90 13.88 -6.49
CA LYS A 144 1.96 12.43 -6.75
C LYS A 144 2.40 11.60 -5.54
N TRP A 145 1.94 11.93 -4.34
CA TRP A 145 2.18 11.13 -3.15
C TRP A 145 0.89 10.65 -2.49
N MET A 146 1.01 9.58 -1.73
CA MET A 146 -0.05 9.00 -0.89
C MET A 146 0.55 8.64 0.46
N CYS A 147 -0.19 8.88 1.54
CA CYS A 147 0.20 8.40 2.85
C CYS A 147 -0.89 7.58 3.53
N ALA A 148 -0.46 6.58 4.29
CA ALA A 148 -1.35 5.70 5.02
C ALA A 148 -0.69 5.15 6.28
N ARG A 149 -1.52 4.73 7.22
CA ARG A 149 -1.10 3.97 8.38
C ARG A 149 -1.42 2.50 8.18
N GLY A 150 -0.40 1.65 8.26
CA GLY A 150 -0.56 0.22 8.22
C GLY A 150 -1.15 -0.34 9.53
N ARG A 151 -1.69 -1.55 9.46
CA ARG A 151 -2.22 -2.27 10.63
C ARG A 151 -1.23 -2.38 11.78
N GLY A 152 0.07 -2.47 11.52
CA GLY A 152 1.13 -2.50 12.53
C GLY A 152 1.43 -1.15 13.18
N GLY A 153 0.71 -0.09 12.82
CA GLY A 153 0.87 1.26 13.37
C GLY A 153 1.96 2.10 12.70
N GLY A 154 2.68 1.59 11.70
CA GLY A 154 3.63 2.35 10.90
C GLY A 154 2.91 3.32 9.96
N LEU A 155 3.43 4.54 9.87
CA LEU A 155 2.99 5.57 8.92
C LEU A 155 3.93 5.56 7.72
N ALA A 156 3.39 5.48 6.52
CA ALA A 156 4.20 5.34 5.30
C ALA A 156 3.77 6.30 4.20
N ILE A 157 4.72 6.68 3.35
CA ILE A 157 4.52 7.47 2.14
C ILE A 157 4.93 6.65 0.93
N TRP A 158 4.10 6.74 -0.10
CA TRP A 158 4.35 6.23 -1.45
C TRP A 158 4.28 7.37 -2.45
N VAL A 159 4.97 7.19 -3.58
CA VAL A 159 4.96 8.10 -4.71
C VAL A 159 4.46 7.40 -5.94
N LYS A 160 3.56 8.05 -6.67
CA LYS A 160 3.02 7.56 -7.94
C LYS A 160 4.10 7.62 -9.03
N SER A 161 4.27 6.52 -9.74
CA SER A 161 5.15 6.43 -10.92
C SER A 161 4.53 7.06 -12.14
#